data_676e7b38bc21856bc47b77478c434b82
#
_entry.id   676e7b38bc21856bc47b77478c434b82
#
_cell.length_a   1.000
_cell.length_b   1.000
_cell.length_c   1.000
_cell.angle_alpha   90.00
_cell.angle_beta   90.00
_cell.angle_gamma   90.00
#
_symmetry.space_group_name_H-M   'P 1'
#
loop_
_entity.id
_entity.type
_entity.pdbx_description
1 polymer ?
#
loop_
_entity_poly.entity_id
_entity_poly.type
_entity_poly.pdbx_seq_one_letter_code
_entity_poly.pdbx_strand_id
1 'polypeptide(L)'
;MLGLFKKKANTLLGIDISSTTVKLLELSRSGGRYKVEAYAVEPLPPASVVEKNIVELEGVGQALEKVLARSKSSLRQAAVAVAGSAVITKVIEMDAGLDPDEMEEQIKIEADQY
;
A
#
# COMPACT_ATOMS: atom_id res chain seq x y z
N MET A 1 30.98 17.31 -6.33
CA MET A 1 30.90 16.08 -5.50
C MET A 1 29.68 16.02 -4.58
N LEU A 2 28.81 17.00 -4.61
CA LEU A 2 27.58 17.06 -3.82
C LEU A 2 26.39 16.28 -4.42
N GLY A 3 26.57 15.58 -5.53
CA GLY A 3 25.51 14.78 -6.18
C GLY A 3 25.50 13.28 -5.85
N LEU A 4 26.40 12.79 -5.00
CA LEU A 4 26.58 11.36 -4.75
C LEU A 4 25.61 10.78 -3.70
N PHE A 5 24.87 11.61 -2.98
CA PHE A 5 23.87 11.19 -2.02
C PHE A 5 22.45 11.54 -2.49
N LYS A 6 22.09 11.18 -3.73
CA LYS A 6 20.67 11.03 -4.05
C LYS A 6 20.11 9.99 -3.09
N LYS A 7 19.30 10.40 -2.13
CA LYS A 7 18.46 9.51 -1.33
C LYS A 7 17.78 8.57 -2.30
N LYS A 8 18.19 7.30 -2.31
CA LYS A 8 17.54 6.26 -3.11
C LYS A 8 16.08 6.28 -2.68
N ALA A 9 15.18 6.63 -3.58
CA ALA A 9 13.76 6.57 -3.26
C ALA A 9 13.48 5.18 -2.71
N ASN A 10 12.86 5.08 -1.53
CA ASN A 10 12.49 3.80 -0.96
C ASN A 10 11.52 3.12 -1.93
N THR A 11 12.02 2.16 -2.68
CA THR A 11 11.20 1.34 -3.56
C THR A 11 10.42 0.38 -2.69
N LEU A 12 9.10 0.40 -2.81
CA LEU A 12 8.18 -0.47 -2.08
C LEU A 12 7.58 -1.48 -3.03
N LEU A 13 7.26 -2.65 -2.51
CA LEU A 13 6.33 -3.57 -3.18
C LEU A 13 4.92 -3.00 -3.10
N GLY A 14 4.16 -3.08 -4.19
CA GLY A 14 2.72 -2.91 -4.14
C GLY A 14 2.08 -4.28 -3.87
N ILE A 15 1.25 -4.38 -2.84
CA ILE A 15 0.51 -5.61 -2.53
C ILE A 15 -0.98 -5.30 -2.52
N ASP A 16 -1.74 -6.10 -3.27
CA ASP A 16 -3.19 -6.08 -3.29
C ASP A 16 -3.74 -7.43 -2.81
N ILE A 17 -4.53 -7.38 -1.75
CA ILE A 17 -5.22 -8.55 -1.18
C ILE A 17 -6.69 -8.41 -1.52
N SER A 18 -7.17 -9.25 -2.44
CA SER A 18 -8.59 -9.34 -2.81
C SER A 18 -9.27 -10.51 -2.11
N SER A 19 -10.53 -10.78 -2.44
CA SER A 19 -11.27 -11.90 -1.86
C SER A 19 -10.75 -13.28 -2.26
N THR A 20 -9.99 -13.38 -3.35
CA THR A 20 -9.57 -14.65 -3.95
C THR A 20 -8.07 -14.77 -4.21
N THR A 21 -7.35 -13.66 -4.24
CA THR A 21 -5.94 -13.65 -4.63
C THR A 21 -5.15 -12.57 -3.86
N VAL A 22 -3.86 -12.84 -3.70
CA VAL A 22 -2.86 -11.82 -3.36
C VAL A 22 -2.04 -11.54 -4.61
N LYS A 23 -1.85 -10.26 -4.91
CA LYS A 23 -1.05 -9.76 -6.03
C LYS A 23 0.11 -8.93 -5.52
N LEU A 24 1.27 -9.10 -6.13
CA LEU A 24 2.49 -8.36 -5.80
C LEU A 24 3.06 -7.74 -7.07
N LEU A 25 3.48 -6.49 -6.97
CA LEU A 25 4.11 -5.75 -8.06
C LEU A 25 5.31 -4.96 -7.53
N GLU A 26 6.42 -5.05 -8.24
CA GLU A 26 7.60 -4.21 -8.05
C GLU A 26 7.82 -3.37 -9.31
N LEU A 27 7.90 -2.06 -9.14
CA LEU A 27 8.13 -1.11 -10.22
C LEU A 27 9.42 -0.33 -9.98
N SER A 28 10.15 -0.10 -11.05
CA SER A 28 11.17 0.94 -11.11
C SER A 28 10.72 2.10 -11.99
N ARG A 29 11.34 3.24 -11.81
CA ARG A 29 11.08 4.43 -12.64
C ARG A 29 12.38 4.96 -13.20
N SER A 30 12.43 5.13 -14.52
CA SER A 30 13.56 5.71 -15.24
C SER A 30 13.07 6.58 -16.40
N GLY A 31 13.57 7.79 -16.52
CA GLY A 31 13.22 8.72 -17.61
C GLY A 31 11.71 9.01 -17.69
N GLY A 32 11.02 9.07 -16.57
CA GLY A 32 9.57 9.29 -16.52
C GLY A 32 8.70 8.07 -16.85
N ARG A 33 9.30 6.94 -17.17
CA ARG A 33 8.60 5.68 -17.48
C ARG A 33 8.71 4.69 -16.34
N TYR A 34 7.66 3.89 -16.13
CA TYR A 34 7.67 2.77 -15.21
C TYR A 34 8.05 1.48 -15.93
N LYS A 35 8.79 0.64 -15.22
CA LYS A 35 9.15 -0.71 -15.64
C LYS A 35 8.73 -1.69 -14.56
N VAL A 36 8.12 -2.80 -14.94
CA VAL A 36 7.83 -3.91 -14.04
C VAL A 36 9.11 -4.70 -13.82
N GLU A 37 9.59 -4.72 -12.59
CA GLU A 37 10.78 -5.48 -12.18
C GLU A 37 10.41 -6.90 -11.71
N ALA A 38 9.30 -7.00 -10.98
CA ALA A 38 8.76 -8.29 -10.54
C ALA A 38 7.24 -8.21 -10.38
N TYR A 39 6.56 -9.32 -10.59
CA TYR A 39 5.16 -9.50 -10.22
C TYR A 39 4.86 -10.96 -9.91
N ALA A 40 3.88 -11.19 -9.09
CA ALA A 40 3.36 -12.52 -8.82
C ALA A 40 1.91 -12.45 -8.35
N VAL A 41 1.19 -13.53 -8.54
CA VAL A 41 -0.19 -13.71 -8.08
C VAL A 41 -0.27 -15.07 -7.37
N GLU A 42 -0.91 -15.09 -6.21
CA GLU A 42 -1.15 -16.32 -5.45
C GLU A 42 -2.62 -16.39 -5.05
N PRO A 43 -3.29 -17.54 -5.26
CA PRO A 43 -4.66 -17.70 -4.79
C PRO A 43 -4.71 -17.75 -3.27
N LEU A 44 -5.79 -17.22 -2.70
CA LEU A 44 -6.13 -17.35 -1.29
C LEU A 44 -6.96 -18.62 -1.05
N PRO A 45 -6.87 -19.24 0.13
CA PRO A 45 -7.81 -20.25 0.54
C PRO A 45 -9.25 -19.69 0.50
N PRO A 46 -10.27 -20.52 0.17
CA PRO A 46 -11.66 -20.05 0.15
C PRO A 46 -12.07 -19.40 1.47
N ALA A 47 -12.82 -18.31 1.37
CA ALA A 47 -13.35 -17.57 2.51
C ALA A 47 -12.29 -16.97 3.47
N SER A 48 -11.04 -16.81 3.03
CA SER A 48 -10.00 -16.14 3.84
C SER A 48 -10.24 -14.63 3.99
N VAL A 49 -10.91 -14.03 3.00
CA VAL A 49 -11.30 -12.61 2.99
C VAL A 49 -12.80 -12.53 2.71
N VAL A 50 -13.54 -11.97 3.62
CA VAL A 50 -15.01 -11.80 3.52
C VAL A 50 -15.34 -10.33 3.72
N GLU A 51 -16.10 -9.75 2.79
CA GLU A 51 -16.50 -8.33 2.82
C GLU A 51 -15.31 -7.38 3.07
N LYS A 52 -14.19 -7.65 2.38
CA LYS A 52 -12.91 -6.91 2.47
C LYS A 52 -12.18 -7.04 3.82
N ASN A 53 -12.64 -7.90 4.72
CA ASN A 53 -11.98 -8.20 5.99
C ASN A 53 -11.25 -9.53 5.92
N ILE A 54 -10.02 -9.57 6.42
CA ILE A 54 -9.26 -10.82 6.56
C ILE A 54 -9.84 -11.54 7.77
N VAL A 55 -10.45 -12.72 7.55
CA VAL A 55 -11.04 -13.54 8.59
C VAL A 55 -10.19 -14.78 8.89
N GLU A 56 -9.32 -15.18 7.97
CA GLU A 56 -8.40 -16.31 8.14
C GLU A 56 -6.96 -15.82 7.90
N LEU A 57 -6.30 -15.42 8.99
CA LEU A 57 -5.01 -14.73 8.94
C LEU A 57 -3.87 -15.65 8.48
N GLU A 58 -3.89 -16.92 8.88
CA GLU A 58 -2.81 -17.86 8.58
C GLU A 58 -2.71 -18.15 7.08
N GLY A 59 -3.83 -18.41 6.42
CA GLY A 59 -3.85 -18.68 4.98
C GLY A 59 -3.47 -17.46 4.15
N VAL A 60 -3.87 -16.27 4.56
CA VAL A 60 -3.41 -15.01 3.93
C VAL A 60 -1.92 -14.82 4.13
N GLY A 61 -1.38 -15.09 5.32
CA GLY A 61 0.05 -15.04 5.61
C GLY A 61 0.85 -16.00 4.73
N GLN A 62 0.41 -17.25 4.61
CA GLN A 62 1.05 -18.24 3.73
C GLN A 62 1.01 -17.83 2.26
N ALA A 63 -0.10 -17.25 1.80
CA ALA A 63 -0.21 -16.75 0.43
C ALA A 63 0.76 -15.57 0.18
N LEU A 64 0.93 -14.67 1.16
CA LEU A 64 1.90 -13.58 1.10
C LEU A 64 3.34 -14.12 1.01
N GLU A 65 3.70 -15.10 1.80
CA GLU A 65 5.02 -15.75 1.72
C GLU A 65 5.26 -16.38 0.34
N LYS A 66 4.28 -17.07 -0.20
CA LYS A 66 4.37 -17.70 -1.53
C LYS A 66 4.47 -16.67 -2.64
N VAL A 67 3.66 -15.61 -2.63
CA VAL A 67 3.71 -14.57 -3.67
C VAL A 67 5.04 -13.84 -3.65
N LEU A 68 5.60 -13.59 -2.46
CA LEU A 68 6.91 -12.98 -2.30
C LEU A 68 8.03 -13.90 -2.85
N ALA A 69 8.01 -15.17 -2.52
CA ALA A 69 8.96 -16.14 -3.02
C ALA A 69 8.89 -16.28 -4.56
N ARG A 70 7.69 -16.33 -5.13
CA ARG A 70 7.47 -16.42 -6.59
C ARG A 70 7.90 -15.18 -7.34
N SER A 71 7.75 -14.01 -6.76
CA SER A 71 8.17 -12.74 -7.36
C SER A 71 9.68 -12.62 -7.51
N LYS A 72 10.44 -13.34 -6.70
CA LYS A 72 11.91 -13.26 -6.60
C LYS A 72 12.42 -11.86 -6.25
N SER A 73 11.56 -10.99 -5.74
CA SER A 73 11.96 -9.66 -5.30
C SER A 73 12.82 -9.74 -4.03
N SER A 74 13.83 -8.88 -3.95
CA SER A 74 14.66 -8.70 -2.77
C SER A 74 14.09 -7.68 -1.78
N LEU A 75 13.05 -6.95 -2.17
CA LEU A 75 12.41 -5.94 -1.32
C LEU A 75 11.65 -6.60 -0.17
N ARG A 76 11.62 -5.92 0.98
CA ARG A 76 10.94 -6.38 2.20
C ARG A 76 10.02 -5.34 2.83
N GLN A 77 9.82 -4.22 2.14
CA GLN A 77 8.87 -3.19 2.53
C GLN A 77 7.78 -3.09 1.47
N ALA A 78 6.54 -2.97 1.91
CA ALA A 78 5.39 -2.96 1.03
C ALA A 78 4.42 -1.82 1.36
N ALA A 79 3.72 -1.36 0.34
CA ALA A 79 2.53 -0.55 0.46
C ALA A 79 1.30 -1.42 0.21
N VAL A 80 0.33 -1.34 1.11
CA VAL A 80 -0.94 -2.06 1.05
C VAL A 80 -2.08 -1.07 1.23
N ALA A 81 -3.13 -1.20 0.44
CA ALA A 81 -4.35 -0.42 0.64
C ALA A 81 -5.29 -1.10 1.64
N VAL A 82 -5.96 -0.30 2.45
CA VAL A 82 -7.04 -0.76 3.32
C VAL A 82 -8.38 -0.26 2.79
N ALA A 83 -9.43 -1.04 3.03
CA ALA A 83 -10.77 -0.75 2.54
C ALA A 83 -11.86 -1.22 3.51
N GLY A 84 -13.12 -0.97 3.15
CA GLY A 84 -14.26 -1.42 3.94
C GLY A 84 -14.43 -0.65 5.24
N SER A 85 -14.88 -1.31 6.28
CA SER A 85 -15.18 -0.72 7.61
C SER A 85 -13.95 -0.17 8.35
N ALA A 86 -12.74 -0.53 7.92
CA ALA A 86 -11.49 0.00 8.46
C ALA A 86 -11.16 1.41 7.92
N VAL A 87 -11.92 1.92 6.96
CA VAL A 87 -11.67 3.21 6.31
C VAL A 87 -12.92 4.08 6.44
N ILE A 88 -12.72 5.28 6.96
CA ILE A 88 -13.72 6.35 6.95
C ILE A 88 -13.26 7.40 5.94
N THR A 89 -14.11 7.71 4.97
CA THR A 89 -13.84 8.76 3.97
C THR A 89 -14.75 9.95 4.27
N LYS A 90 -14.16 11.13 4.40
CA LYS A 90 -14.87 12.37 4.67
C LYS A 90 -14.31 13.51 3.82
N VAL A 91 -15.18 14.40 3.37
CA VAL A 91 -14.80 15.68 2.77
C VAL A 91 -14.82 16.73 3.88
N ILE A 92 -13.71 17.45 4.04
CA ILE A 92 -13.56 18.53 5.01
C ILE A 92 -13.50 19.85 4.24
N GLU A 93 -14.34 20.80 4.61
CA GLU A 93 -14.26 22.16 4.09
C GLU A 93 -13.32 22.99 4.95
N MET A 94 -12.38 23.68 4.32
CA MET A 94 -11.39 24.54 4.98
C MET A 94 -11.28 25.87 4.26
N ASP A 95 -10.80 26.88 4.96
CA ASP A 95 -10.51 28.18 4.37
C ASP A 95 -9.42 28.06 3.30
N ALA A 96 -9.65 28.65 2.14
CA ALA A 96 -8.71 28.65 1.02
C ALA A 96 -7.41 29.45 1.28
N GLY A 97 -7.40 30.27 2.32
CA GLY A 97 -6.25 31.08 2.72
C GLY A 97 -5.29 30.40 3.69
N LEU A 98 -5.57 29.17 4.14
CA LEU A 98 -4.70 28.43 5.05
C LEU A 98 -3.40 28.00 4.35
N ASP A 99 -2.30 28.12 5.07
CA ASP A 99 -1.05 27.52 4.61
C ASP A 99 -1.03 25.98 4.84
N PRO A 100 -0.05 25.27 4.29
CA PRO A 100 0.00 23.80 4.40
C PRO A 100 0.07 23.28 5.84
N ASP A 101 0.75 23.99 6.74
CA ASP A 101 0.90 23.59 8.13
C ASP A 101 -0.42 23.78 8.89
N GLU A 102 -1.10 24.91 8.66
CA GLU A 102 -2.43 25.18 9.19
C GLU A 102 -3.48 24.17 8.70
N MET A 103 -3.40 23.78 7.41
CA MET A 103 -4.27 22.72 6.87
C MET A 103 -4.03 21.39 7.57
N GLU A 104 -2.76 21.02 7.80
CA GLU A 104 -2.43 19.77 8.49
C GLU A 104 -2.96 19.74 9.92
N GLU A 105 -2.83 20.85 10.64
CA GLU A 105 -3.37 20.97 12.01
C GLU A 105 -4.89 20.82 12.03
N GLN A 106 -5.58 21.46 11.10
CA GLN A 106 -7.04 21.35 11.01
C GLN A 106 -7.49 19.93 10.65
N ILE A 107 -6.79 19.25 9.75
CA ILE A 107 -7.07 17.84 9.43
C ILE A 107 -6.90 16.96 10.67
N LYS A 108 -5.86 17.19 11.47
CA LYS A 108 -5.65 16.43 12.72
C LYS A 108 -6.81 16.63 13.70
N ILE A 109 -7.23 17.88 13.90
CA ILE A 109 -8.37 18.20 14.78
C ILE A 109 -9.65 17.50 14.32
N GLU A 110 -9.93 17.52 13.02
CA GLU A 110 -11.10 16.83 12.46
C GLU A 110 -11.00 15.29 12.58
N ALA A 111 -9.81 14.74 12.40
CA ALA A 111 -9.58 13.30 12.53
C ALA A 111 -9.77 12.80 13.97
N ASP A 112 -9.43 13.61 14.98
CA ASP A 112 -9.57 13.25 16.39
C ASP A 112 -11.05 13.17 16.84
N GLN A 113 -12.01 13.61 16.01
CA GLN A 113 -13.44 13.52 16.30
C GLN A 113 -14.06 12.15 15.97
N TYR A 114 -13.30 11.25 15.34
CA TYR A 114 -13.74 9.92 14.86
C TYR A 114 -12.88 8.80 15.42
#